data_daa7a3a7c5be552e74de23640c8bff43
#
_entry.id   daa7a3a7c5be552e74de23640c8bff43
#
_cell.length_a   1.000
_cell.length_b   1.000
_cell.length_c   1.000
_cell.angle_alpha   90.00
_cell.angle_beta   90.00
_cell.angle_gamma   90.00
#
_symmetry.space_group_name_H-M   'P 1'
#
loop_
_entity.id
_entity.type
_entity.pdbx_description
1 polymer ?
#
loop_
_entity_poly.entity_id
_entity_poly.type
_entity_poly.pdbx_seq_one_letter_code
_entity_poly.pdbx_strand_id
1 'polypeptide(L)'
;MKELQTDEYFFKHPLVRKNFQGVNGWSVNSENYSELLRMIKTKGFDIEVLPKLYAPTLPKDVIIEYEHDVEQQLLEPLLNSMGWYEKKDFIRQLPIQAGRGHRIFPDYALHYGNKPNEERAKVLIEAKLCMRNNKEREEAYLQARSYARLLNSSVIVLCDKDYLIVYEKKDSFDRDRYKKYCWGDFENPDTFNELKN
;
A
#
# COMPACT_ATOMS: atom_id res chain seq x y z
N MET A 1 16.24 2.21 -28.76
CA MET A 1 17.29 3.03 -28.10
C MET A 1 17.50 4.36 -28.80
N LYS A 2 17.91 4.42 -30.06
CA LYS A 2 18.07 5.69 -30.81
C LYS A 2 16.82 6.55 -30.77
N GLU A 3 15.64 5.96 -30.84
CA GLU A 3 14.36 6.65 -30.81
C GLU A 3 14.08 7.33 -29.47
N LEU A 4 14.43 6.71 -28.35
CA LEU A 4 14.33 7.36 -27.04
C LEU A 4 15.31 8.53 -26.88
N GLN A 5 16.47 8.45 -27.50
CA GLN A 5 17.48 9.51 -27.46
C GLN A 5 17.07 10.76 -28.27
N THR A 6 16.19 10.60 -29.22
CA THR A 6 15.68 11.70 -30.08
C THR A 6 14.27 12.16 -29.71
N ASP A 7 13.61 11.48 -28.78
CA ASP A 7 12.26 11.86 -28.32
C ASP A 7 12.31 13.11 -27.42
N GLU A 8 11.39 14.03 -27.62
CA GLU A 8 11.36 15.33 -26.93
C GLU A 8 11.30 15.19 -25.39
N TYR A 9 10.61 14.18 -24.90
CA TYR A 9 10.48 13.91 -23.47
C TYR A 9 11.68 13.12 -22.92
N PHE A 10 12.06 12.03 -23.61
CA PHE A 10 13.03 11.08 -23.06
C PHE A 10 14.49 11.47 -23.29
N PHE A 11 14.85 12.35 -24.24
CA PHE A 11 16.26 12.65 -24.54
C PHE A 11 17.05 13.18 -23.32
N LYS A 12 16.38 13.85 -22.37
CA LYS A 12 16.97 14.35 -21.11
C LYS A 12 16.92 13.34 -19.98
N HIS A 13 16.15 12.25 -20.11
CA HIS A 13 15.96 11.29 -19.03
C HIS A 13 17.29 10.65 -18.65
N PRO A 14 17.62 10.55 -17.33
CA PRO A 14 18.93 10.04 -16.88
C PRO A 14 19.29 8.67 -17.42
N LEU A 15 18.31 7.77 -17.57
CA LEU A 15 18.50 6.43 -18.11
C LEU A 15 18.88 6.45 -19.58
N VAL A 16 18.20 7.27 -20.38
CA VAL A 16 18.45 7.40 -21.82
C VAL A 16 19.84 8.00 -22.07
N ARG A 17 20.20 9.02 -21.27
CA ARG A 17 21.52 9.65 -21.32
C ARG A 17 22.65 8.67 -21.02
N LYS A 18 22.44 7.72 -20.13
CA LYS A 18 23.41 6.68 -19.77
C LYS A 18 23.33 5.42 -20.68
N ASN A 19 22.56 5.46 -21.75
CA ASN A 19 22.31 4.27 -22.61
C ASN A 19 21.88 3.03 -21.83
N PHE A 20 21.14 3.22 -20.71
CA PHE A 20 20.74 2.17 -19.77
C PHE A 20 21.89 1.40 -19.14
N GLN A 21 23.11 1.92 -19.17
CA GLN A 21 24.27 1.26 -18.56
C GLN A 21 24.18 1.30 -17.04
N GLY A 22 24.49 0.17 -16.41
CA GLY A 22 24.51 0.03 -14.94
C GLY A 22 23.14 0.00 -14.28
N VAL A 23 22.06 -0.28 -15.01
CA VAL A 23 20.70 -0.33 -14.50
C VAL A 23 20.14 -1.74 -14.62
N ASN A 24 19.99 -2.40 -13.49
CA ASN A 24 19.34 -3.71 -13.37
C ASN A 24 17.87 -3.53 -12.92
N GLY A 25 17.10 -2.84 -13.71
CA GLY A 25 15.71 -2.50 -13.40
C GLY A 25 15.55 -1.03 -12.98
N TRP A 26 14.46 -0.44 -13.43
CA TRP A 26 14.06 0.91 -13.10
C TRP A 26 12.57 0.95 -12.95
N SER A 27 12.08 1.52 -11.86
CA SER A 27 10.65 1.76 -11.72
C SER A 27 10.25 2.90 -12.65
N VAL A 28 9.30 2.62 -13.52
CA VAL A 28 8.70 3.60 -14.43
C VAL A 28 7.47 4.15 -13.70
N ASN A 29 7.45 5.45 -13.43
CA ASN A 29 6.26 6.09 -12.87
C ASN A 29 5.18 6.26 -13.95
N SER A 30 3.96 6.62 -13.54
CA SER A 30 2.79 6.75 -14.43
C SER A 30 3.03 7.76 -15.56
N GLU A 31 3.73 8.86 -15.28
CA GLU A 31 4.05 9.89 -16.28
C GLU A 31 4.99 9.33 -17.36
N ASN A 32 6.11 8.75 -16.96
CA ASN A 32 7.06 8.11 -17.88
C ASN A 32 6.40 6.98 -18.67
N TYR A 33 5.52 6.20 -18.04
CA TYR A 33 4.78 5.14 -18.71
C TYR A 33 3.83 5.70 -19.79
N SER A 34 3.08 6.73 -19.48
CA SER A 34 2.18 7.40 -20.43
C SER A 34 2.94 7.96 -21.63
N GLU A 35 4.12 8.57 -21.41
CA GLU A 35 4.95 9.09 -22.47
C GLU A 35 5.58 7.97 -23.33
N LEU A 36 5.95 6.83 -22.74
CA LEU A 36 6.35 5.64 -23.49
C LEU A 36 5.22 5.12 -24.39
N LEU A 37 4.00 5.04 -23.86
CA LEU A 37 2.83 4.65 -24.66
C LEU A 37 2.56 5.61 -25.81
N ARG A 38 2.66 6.93 -25.55
CA ARG A 38 2.55 7.97 -26.59
C ARG A 38 3.56 7.74 -27.71
N MET A 39 4.82 7.53 -27.35
CA MET A 39 5.88 7.31 -28.33
C MET A 39 5.66 6.02 -29.14
N ILE A 40 5.27 4.93 -28.49
CA ILE A 40 4.95 3.65 -29.13
C ILE A 40 3.80 3.81 -30.12
N LYS A 41 2.71 4.48 -29.72
CA LYS A 41 1.57 4.78 -30.57
C LYS A 41 1.93 5.63 -31.77
N THR A 42 2.77 6.66 -31.58
CA THR A 42 3.25 7.52 -32.65
C THR A 42 4.06 6.74 -33.70
N LYS A 43 4.69 5.64 -33.30
CA LYS A 43 5.40 4.72 -34.21
C LYS A 43 4.48 3.69 -34.91
N GLY A 44 3.18 3.78 -34.71
CA GLY A 44 2.21 2.91 -35.36
C GLY A 44 2.02 1.52 -34.71
N PHE A 45 2.54 1.34 -33.49
CA PHE A 45 2.29 0.10 -32.76
C PHE A 45 0.96 0.18 -32.02
N ASP A 46 0.25 -0.95 -31.98
CA ASP A 46 -0.96 -1.08 -31.18
C ASP A 46 -0.58 -1.21 -29.70
N ILE A 47 -0.99 -0.22 -28.91
CA ILE A 47 -0.72 -0.19 -27.48
C ILE A 47 -1.61 -1.14 -26.67
N GLU A 48 -2.73 -1.59 -27.23
CA GLU A 48 -3.64 -2.51 -26.54
C GLU A 48 -3.07 -3.93 -26.40
N VAL A 49 -2.09 -4.28 -27.23
CA VAL A 49 -1.37 -5.57 -27.12
C VAL A 49 -0.21 -5.51 -26.10
N LEU A 50 0.13 -4.34 -25.56
CA LEU A 50 1.18 -4.21 -24.57
C LEU A 50 0.72 -4.76 -23.21
N PRO A 51 1.65 -5.32 -22.42
CA PRO A 51 1.35 -5.68 -21.05
C PRO A 51 0.83 -4.45 -20.28
N LYS A 52 -0.33 -4.60 -19.65
CA LYS A 52 -0.85 -3.56 -18.74
C LYS A 52 0.01 -3.51 -17.50
N LEU A 53 0.06 -2.33 -16.86
CA LEU A 53 0.63 -2.21 -15.52
C LEU A 53 -0.07 -3.21 -14.60
N TYR A 54 0.71 -3.86 -13.73
CA TYR A 54 0.16 -4.83 -12.81
C TYR A 54 -0.79 -4.15 -11.81
N ALA A 55 -1.96 -4.72 -11.72
CA ALA A 55 -2.89 -4.53 -10.61
C ALA A 55 -3.50 -5.89 -10.24
N PRO A 56 -3.81 -6.13 -8.98
CA PRO A 56 -4.46 -7.38 -8.60
C PRO A 56 -5.90 -7.42 -9.11
N THR A 57 -6.39 -8.63 -9.36
CA THR A 57 -7.82 -8.88 -9.35
C THR A 57 -8.19 -9.36 -7.97
N LEU A 58 -8.91 -8.52 -7.23
CA LEU A 58 -9.36 -8.88 -5.89
C LEU A 58 -10.55 -9.84 -5.96
N PRO A 59 -10.73 -10.69 -4.93
CA PRO A 59 -11.88 -11.58 -4.86
C PRO A 59 -13.18 -10.79 -4.97
N LYS A 60 -14.08 -11.24 -5.86
CA LYS A 60 -15.45 -10.72 -6.01
C LYS A 60 -16.41 -11.68 -5.32
N ASP A 61 -17.55 -11.17 -4.90
CA ASP A 61 -18.60 -11.98 -4.25
C ASP A 61 -18.16 -12.69 -2.95
N VAL A 62 -17.23 -12.07 -2.22
CA VAL A 62 -16.81 -12.56 -0.91
C VAL A 62 -17.92 -12.34 0.14
N ILE A 63 -18.14 -13.36 0.96
CA ILE A 63 -19.07 -13.27 2.09
C ILE A 63 -18.27 -12.81 3.31
N ILE A 64 -18.57 -11.61 3.78
CA ILE A 64 -17.92 -10.99 4.95
C ILE A 64 -18.93 -10.89 6.08
N GLU A 65 -18.81 -11.78 7.04
CA GLU A 65 -19.69 -11.82 8.22
C GLU A 65 -18.96 -11.40 9.51
N TYR A 66 -17.64 -11.61 9.53
CA TYR A 66 -16.81 -11.34 10.71
C TYR A 66 -15.60 -10.47 10.34
N GLU A 67 -14.97 -9.88 11.35
CA GLU A 67 -13.77 -9.05 11.18
C GLU A 67 -12.61 -9.83 10.54
N HIS A 68 -12.40 -11.09 10.92
CA HIS A 68 -11.38 -11.93 10.31
C HIS A 68 -11.61 -12.23 8.82
N ASP A 69 -12.87 -12.13 8.33
CA ASP A 69 -13.15 -12.29 6.91
C ASP A 69 -12.60 -11.11 6.10
N VAL A 70 -12.68 -9.89 6.67
CA VAL A 70 -12.05 -8.70 6.07
C VAL A 70 -10.54 -8.91 5.95
N GLU A 71 -9.92 -9.45 6.98
CA GLU A 71 -8.50 -9.75 7.00
C GLU A 71 -8.12 -10.77 5.93
N GLN A 72 -8.77 -11.94 5.94
CA GLN A 72 -8.38 -13.08 5.11
C GLN A 72 -8.83 -12.97 3.65
N GLN A 73 -9.97 -12.34 3.38
CA GLN A 73 -10.55 -12.32 2.05
C GLN A 73 -10.27 -11.02 1.29
N LEU A 74 -9.92 -9.94 1.96
CA LEU A 74 -9.63 -8.66 1.34
C LEU A 74 -8.21 -8.17 1.60
N LEU A 75 -7.81 -8.03 2.87
CA LEU A 75 -6.53 -7.44 3.23
C LEU A 75 -5.33 -8.33 2.85
N GLU A 76 -5.32 -9.59 3.27
CA GLU A 76 -4.19 -10.49 2.98
C GLU A 76 -3.98 -10.72 1.47
N PRO A 77 -5.02 -10.93 0.64
CA PRO A 77 -4.85 -10.97 -0.82
C PRO A 77 -4.24 -9.70 -1.39
N LEU A 78 -4.62 -8.52 -0.88
CA LEU A 78 -4.02 -7.25 -1.29
C LEU A 78 -2.54 -7.17 -0.89
N LEU A 79 -2.18 -7.48 0.35
CA LEU A 79 -0.80 -7.50 0.84
C LEU A 79 0.07 -8.49 0.04
N ASN A 80 -0.43 -9.70 -0.20
CA ASN A 80 0.25 -10.71 -1.00
C ASN A 80 0.48 -10.24 -2.44
N SER A 81 -0.48 -9.52 -3.02
CA SER A 81 -0.37 -8.92 -4.35
C SER A 81 0.71 -7.84 -4.42
N MET A 82 0.97 -7.15 -3.30
CA MET A 82 2.09 -6.23 -3.15
C MET A 82 3.45 -6.94 -3.00
N GLY A 83 3.44 -8.27 -2.85
CA GLY A 83 4.64 -9.08 -2.58
C GLY A 83 5.05 -9.08 -1.11
N TRP A 84 4.12 -8.74 -0.21
CA TRP A 84 4.34 -8.76 1.23
C TRP A 84 3.73 -10.01 1.85
N TYR A 85 4.52 -10.76 2.61
CA TYR A 85 4.16 -12.05 3.15
C TYR A 85 4.28 -12.09 4.67
N GLU A 86 3.39 -12.84 5.31
CA GLU A 86 3.39 -13.03 6.76
C GLU A 86 4.75 -13.57 7.25
N LYS A 87 5.18 -13.13 8.42
CA LYS A 87 6.46 -13.46 9.09
C LYS A 87 7.72 -12.91 8.39
N LYS A 88 7.60 -12.45 7.15
CA LYS A 88 8.69 -11.82 6.42
C LYS A 88 8.53 -10.30 6.39
N ASP A 89 7.43 -9.83 5.86
CA ASP A 89 7.15 -8.42 5.63
C ASP A 89 6.13 -7.86 6.63
N PHE A 90 5.23 -8.73 7.12
CA PHE A 90 4.27 -8.38 8.16
C PHE A 90 4.10 -9.50 9.19
N ILE A 91 3.56 -9.14 10.33
CA ILE A 91 3.13 -10.04 11.39
C ILE A 91 1.75 -9.66 11.87
N ARG A 92 0.92 -10.67 12.16
CA ARG A 92 -0.37 -10.49 12.80
C ARG A 92 -0.19 -10.51 14.30
N GLN A 93 -0.98 -9.69 15.00
CA GLN A 93 -1.05 -9.66 16.46
C GLN A 93 0.34 -9.56 17.12
N LEU A 94 1.16 -8.59 16.64
CA LEU A 94 2.45 -8.32 17.27
C LEU A 94 2.25 -7.99 18.76
N PRO A 95 2.82 -8.80 19.69
CA PRO A 95 2.67 -8.52 21.12
C PRO A 95 3.49 -7.29 21.50
N ILE A 96 2.82 -6.23 21.93
CA ILE A 96 3.44 -4.99 22.40
C ILE A 96 3.30 -4.90 23.91
N GLN A 97 4.39 -4.60 24.60
CA GLN A 97 4.35 -4.36 26.03
C GLN A 97 3.74 -2.97 26.33
N ALA A 98 2.57 -2.94 26.94
CA ALA A 98 1.83 -1.73 27.30
C ALA A 98 1.78 -1.47 28.80
N GLY A 99 2.91 -1.65 29.50
CA GLY A 99 3.01 -1.51 30.96
C GLY A 99 3.31 -2.83 31.66
N ARG A 100 3.28 -2.83 32.99
CA ARG A 100 3.59 -4.05 33.77
C ARG A 100 2.48 -5.07 33.62
N GLY A 101 2.77 -6.19 32.92
CA GLY A 101 1.85 -7.34 32.79
C GLY A 101 0.76 -7.18 31.74
N HIS A 102 0.68 -6.06 31.04
CA HIS A 102 -0.30 -5.87 29.97
C HIS A 102 0.38 -5.90 28.60
N ARG A 103 -0.19 -6.69 27.69
CA ARG A 103 0.17 -6.71 26.29
C ARG A 103 -1.04 -6.31 25.46
N ILE A 104 -0.78 -5.59 24.39
CA ILE A 104 -1.75 -5.23 23.37
C ILE A 104 -1.29 -5.82 22.04
N PHE A 105 -2.22 -6.03 21.14
CA PHE A 105 -2.00 -6.76 19.91
C PHE A 105 -2.68 -6.00 18.77
N PRO A 106 -1.94 -5.20 17.96
CA PRO A 106 -2.48 -4.66 16.73
C PRO A 106 -2.75 -5.80 15.74
N ASP A 107 -3.74 -5.65 14.88
CA ASP A 107 -4.10 -6.71 13.94
C ASP A 107 -2.95 -7.03 13.00
N TYR A 108 -2.34 -6.01 12.37
CA TYR A 108 -1.17 -6.18 11.51
C TYR A 108 -0.11 -5.12 11.77
N ALA A 109 1.14 -5.55 11.79
CA ALA A 109 2.33 -4.70 11.85
C ALA A 109 3.25 -5.03 10.66
N LEU A 110 3.51 -4.04 9.77
CA LEU A 110 4.32 -4.22 8.58
C LEU A 110 5.70 -3.59 8.74
N HIS A 111 6.70 -4.18 8.10
CA HIS A 111 8.10 -3.77 8.21
C HIS A 111 8.51 -3.65 9.67
N TYR A 112 8.28 -4.70 10.40
CA TYR A 112 8.31 -4.76 11.85
C TYR A 112 9.66 -5.22 12.42
N GLY A 113 9.90 -4.87 13.69
CA GLY A 113 10.92 -5.46 14.54
C GLY A 113 10.25 -5.94 15.82
N ASN A 114 10.53 -7.18 16.21
CA ASN A 114 9.89 -7.85 17.34
C ASN A 114 10.86 -8.11 18.50
N LYS A 115 11.96 -7.38 18.57
CA LYS A 115 12.89 -7.48 19.69
C LYS A 115 12.19 -7.01 20.98
N PRO A 116 12.17 -7.79 22.05
CA PRO A 116 11.49 -7.44 23.28
C PRO A 116 11.89 -6.05 23.81
N ASN A 117 10.90 -5.23 24.13
CA ASN A 117 11.02 -3.82 24.56
C ASN A 117 11.60 -2.85 23.49
N GLU A 118 11.76 -3.29 22.26
CA GLU A 118 12.17 -2.47 21.11
C GLU A 118 11.27 -2.78 19.91
N GLU A 119 10.02 -3.18 20.17
CA GLU A 119 9.05 -3.48 19.13
C GLU A 119 8.78 -2.21 18.30
N ARG A 120 8.71 -2.38 16.99
CA ARG A 120 8.45 -1.29 16.04
C ARG A 120 7.76 -1.81 14.80
N ALA A 121 7.03 -0.94 14.12
CA ALA A 121 6.46 -1.23 12.80
C ALA A 121 6.35 0.06 12.00
N LYS A 122 6.69 0.04 10.73
CA LYS A 122 6.56 1.22 9.85
C LYS A 122 5.09 1.52 9.56
N VAL A 123 4.30 0.49 9.29
CA VAL A 123 2.87 0.56 9.00
C VAL A 123 2.12 -0.30 10.00
N LEU A 124 1.04 0.24 10.53
CA LEU A 124 0.09 -0.46 11.37
C LEU A 124 -1.26 -0.52 10.67
N ILE A 125 -1.88 -1.70 10.65
CA ILE A 125 -3.22 -1.88 10.10
C ILE A 125 -4.14 -2.39 11.21
N GLU A 126 -5.32 -1.78 11.29
CA GLU A 126 -6.42 -2.20 12.16
C GLU A 126 -7.62 -2.54 11.28
N ALA A 127 -8.11 -3.74 11.39
CA ALA A 127 -9.27 -4.23 10.67
C ALA A 127 -10.53 -4.12 11.53
N LYS A 128 -11.65 -3.84 10.89
CA LYS A 128 -12.99 -3.85 11.50
C LYS A 128 -13.96 -4.53 10.54
N LEU A 129 -15.00 -5.15 11.06
CA LEU A 129 -16.05 -5.67 10.19
C LEU A 129 -16.69 -4.54 9.37
N CYS A 130 -17.02 -3.44 10.03
CA CYS A 130 -17.63 -2.29 9.41
C CYS A 130 -17.44 -1.03 10.26
N MET A 131 -17.16 0.10 9.63
CA MET A 131 -17.09 1.42 10.25
C MET A 131 -18.22 2.31 9.71
N ARG A 132 -19.47 2.02 10.14
CA ARG A 132 -20.71 2.60 9.58
C ARG A 132 -20.86 4.10 9.75
N ASN A 133 -20.24 4.65 10.78
CA ASN A 133 -20.40 6.05 11.14
C ASN A 133 -19.07 6.65 11.62
N ASN A 134 -19.06 7.98 11.74
CA ASN A 134 -17.87 8.72 12.16
C ASN A 134 -17.36 8.32 13.55
N LYS A 135 -18.26 7.92 14.46
CA LYS A 135 -17.86 7.51 15.81
C LYS A 135 -17.08 6.21 15.79
N GLU A 136 -17.59 5.19 15.10
CA GLU A 136 -16.90 3.89 14.97
C GLU A 136 -15.52 4.05 14.29
N ARG A 137 -15.45 4.88 13.25
CA ARG A 137 -14.19 5.21 12.59
C ARG A 137 -13.22 5.95 13.51
N GLU A 138 -13.72 6.89 14.33
CA GLU A 138 -12.90 7.62 15.30
C GLU A 138 -12.36 6.68 16.38
N GLU A 139 -13.17 5.77 16.90
CA GLU A 139 -12.77 4.77 17.88
C GLU A 139 -11.66 3.87 17.31
N ALA A 140 -11.82 3.34 16.09
CA ALA A 140 -10.79 2.55 15.41
C ALA A 140 -9.50 3.37 15.19
N TYR A 141 -9.63 4.63 14.77
CA TYR A 141 -8.48 5.52 14.60
C TYR A 141 -7.73 5.77 15.92
N LEU A 142 -8.43 6.03 17.02
CA LEU A 142 -7.80 6.27 18.32
C LEU A 142 -7.09 5.02 18.83
N GLN A 143 -7.68 3.83 18.63
CA GLN A 143 -7.07 2.56 18.95
C GLN A 143 -5.77 2.38 18.15
N ALA A 144 -5.83 2.45 16.83
CA ALA A 144 -4.68 2.31 15.94
C ALA A 144 -3.59 3.36 16.22
N ARG A 145 -3.98 4.61 16.49
CA ARG A 145 -3.04 5.68 16.84
C ARG A 145 -2.31 5.40 18.15
N SER A 146 -2.98 4.79 19.14
CA SER A 146 -2.32 4.41 20.39
C SER A 146 -1.23 3.36 20.15
N TYR A 147 -1.51 2.35 19.34
CA TYR A 147 -0.53 1.33 18.94
C TYR A 147 0.60 1.91 18.10
N ALA A 148 0.26 2.77 17.13
CA ALA A 148 1.24 3.43 16.27
C ALA A 148 2.25 4.29 17.04
N ARG A 149 1.84 4.89 18.16
CA ARG A 149 2.75 5.62 19.06
C ARG A 149 3.76 4.69 19.74
N LEU A 150 3.31 3.54 20.21
CA LEU A 150 4.17 2.54 20.87
C LEU A 150 5.16 1.90 19.88
N LEU A 151 4.71 1.63 18.66
CA LEU A 151 5.53 1.03 17.61
C LEU A 151 6.34 2.05 16.80
N ASN A 152 6.21 3.35 17.07
CA ASN A 152 6.79 4.45 16.30
C ASN A 152 6.45 4.36 14.80
N SER A 153 5.19 4.02 14.49
CA SER A 153 4.74 3.88 13.11
C SER A 153 4.63 5.24 12.42
N SER A 154 4.85 5.24 11.11
CA SER A 154 4.68 6.40 10.23
C SER A 154 3.38 6.38 9.45
N VAL A 155 2.72 5.22 9.35
CA VAL A 155 1.46 5.03 8.64
C VAL A 155 0.51 4.22 9.50
N ILE A 156 -0.75 4.64 9.51
CA ILE A 156 -1.89 3.89 10.04
C ILE A 156 -2.82 3.59 8.88
N VAL A 157 -3.26 2.35 8.80
CA VAL A 157 -4.30 1.91 7.88
C VAL A 157 -5.47 1.38 8.69
N LEU A 158 -6.65 1.88 8.41
CA LEU A 158 -7.91 1.28 8.88
C LEU A 158 -8.59 0.62 7.69
N CYS A 159 -9.10 -0.58 7.87
CA CYS A 159 -9.87 -1.21 6.81
C CYS A 159 -11.13 -1.88 7.36
N ASP A 160 -12.15 -1.93 6.53
CA ASP A 160 -13.35 -2.69 6.77
C ASP A 160 -13.82 -3.37 5.47
N LYS A 161 -14.99 -4.00 5.49
CA LYS A 161 -15.51 -4.70 4.31
C LYS A 161 -15.74 -3.80 3.08
N ASP A 162 -15.89 -2.49 3.28
CA ASP A 162 -16.27 -1.56 2.21
C ASP A 162 -15.07 -0.75 1.69
N TYR A 163 -14.10 -0.40 2.58
CA TYR A 163 -13.03 0.51 2.23
C TYR A 163 -11.77 0.38 3.10
N LEU A 164 -10.71 1.04 2.65
CA LEU A 164 -9.43 1.18 3.32
C LEU A 164 -9.09 2.67 3.45
N ILE A 165 -8.65 3.09 4.62
CA ILE A 165 -8.26 4.47 4.91
C ILE A 165 -6.80 4.51 5.35
N VAL A 166 -6.00 5.38 4.75
CA VAL A 166 -4.58 5.56 5.05
C VAL A 166 -4.34 6.92 5.69
N TYR A 167 -3.72 6.92 6.85
CA TYR A 167 -3.24 8.10 7.57
C TYR A 167 -1.72 8.10 7.56
N GLU A 168 -1.13 9.11 6.96
CA GLU A 168 0.31 9.32 6.96
C GLU A 168 0.70 10.34 8.06
N LYS A 169 1.70 9.96 8.86
CA LYS A 169 2.27 10.87 9.84
C LYS A 169 3.18 11.87 9.14
N LYS A 170 2.92 13.16 9.32
CA LYS A 170 3.90 14.22 9.07
C LYS A 170 4.66 14.50 10.37
N ASP A 171 4.28 15.53 11.11
CA ASP A 171 4.76 15.77 12.47
C ASP A 171 3.98 14.91 13.48
N SER A 172 2.69 14.77 13.25
CA SER A 172 1.76 13.93 13.99
C SER A 172 0.71 13.32 13.07
N PHE A 173 0.02 12.29 13.55
CA PHE A 173 -1.18 11.79 12.88
C PHE A 173 -2.33 12.79 13.04
N ASP A 174 -2.95 13.13 11.90
CA ASP A 174 -4.11 14.00 11.82
C ASP A 174 -5.32 13.18 11.35
N ARG A 175 -6.40 13.16 12.15
CA ARG A 175 -7.60 12.37 11.87
C ARG A 175 -8.41 12.86 10.67
N ASP A 176 -8.27 14.15 10.34
CA ASP A 176 -9.02 14.77 9.25
C ASP A 176 -8.24 14.71 7.92
N ARG A 177 -7.00 14.20 7.98
CA ARG A 177 -6.12 14.10 6.83
C ARG A 177 -5.81 12.66 6.52
N TYR A 178 -6.54 12.11 5.56
CA TYR A 178 -6.42 10.73 5.14
C TYR A 178 -6.71 10.57 3.64
N LYS A 179 -6.27 9.43 3.10
CA LYS A 179 -6.72 8.93 1.80
C LYS A 179 -7.67 7.77 2.03
N LYS A 180 -8.74 7.71 1.23
CA LYS A 180 -9.73 6.64 1.31
C LYS A 180 -9.85 5.95 -0.03
N TYR A 181 -9.87 4.63 -0.01
CA TYR A 181 -9.97 3.76 -1.19
C TYR A 181 -11.09 2.72 -0.97
N CYS A 182 -11.88 2.45 -2.00
CA CYS A 182 -12.69 1.24 -2.05
C CYS A 182 -11.82 0.06 -2.52
N TRP A 183 -12.18 -1.17 -2.15
CA TRP A 183 -11.37 -2.33 -2.54
C TRP A 183 -11.20 -2.46 -4.06
N GLY A 184 -12.26 -2.16 -4.84
CA GLY A 184 -12.20 -2.18 -6.30
C GLY A 184 -11.25 -1.16 -6.93
N ASP A 185 -10.87 -0.09 -6.20
CA ASP A 185 -9.94 0.93 -6.70
C ASP A 185 -8.54 0.35 -6.95
N PHE A 186 -8.18 -0.74 -6.23
CA PHE A 186 -6.88 -1.40 -6.38
C PHE A 186 -6.76 -2.26 -7.65
N GLU A 187 -7.85 -2.47 -8.38
CA GLU A 187 -7.80 -3.04 -9.73
C GLU A 187 -7.23 -2.03 -10.75
N ASN A 188 -7.12 -0.75 -10.36
CA ASN A 188 -6.40 0.26 -11.12
C ASN A 188 -4.90 0.21 -10.77
N PRO A 189 -4.00 0.02 -11.74
CA PRO A 189 -2.56 -0.07 -11.51
C PRO A 189 -1.96 1.15 -10.81
N ASP A 190 -2.44 2.35 -11.11
CA ASP A 190 -1.90 3.59 -10.51
C ASP A 190 -2.26 3.67 -9.02
N THR A 191 -3.53 3.41 -8.67
CA THR A 191 -3.98 3.36 -7.27
C THR A 191 -3.27 2.26 -6.49
N PHE A 192 -3.10 1.07 -7.09
CA PHE A 192 -2.39 -0.02 -6.46
C PHE A 192 -0.92 0.33 -6.19
N ASN A 193 -0.23 0.93 -7.15
CA ASN A 193 1.16 1.35 -6.98
C ASN A 193 1.31 2.53 -6.02
N GLU A 194 0.33 3.44 -5.96
CA GLU A 194 0.30 4.51 -4.96
C GLU A 194 0.25 3.96 -3.53
N LEU A 195 -0.61 2.97 -3.29
CA LEU A 195 -0.71 2.34 -1.96
C LEU A 195 0.54 1.54 -1.60
N LYS A 196 1.16 0.87 -2.57
CA LYS A 196 2.34 0.02 -2.36
C LYS A 196 3.59 0.81 -2.00
N ASN A 197 3.77 2.03 -2.53
CA ASN A 197 4.98 2.87 -2.39
C ASN A 197 4.88 3.81 -1.20
#